data_d1451d7b38a5c727b4b81e8d8438ebe3
#
_entry.id   d1451d7b38a5c727b4b81e8d8438ebe3
#
_cell.length_a   1.000
_cell.length_b   1.000
_cell.length_c   1.000
_cell.angle_alpha   90.00
_cell.angle_beta   90.00
_cell.angle_gamma   90.00
#
_symmetry.space_group_name_H-M   'P 1'
#
loop_
_entity.id
_entity.type
_entity.pdbx_description
1 polymer ?
#
loop_
_entity_poly.entity_id
_entity_poly.type
_entity_poly.pdbx_seq_one_letter_code
_entity_poly.pdbx_strand_id
1 'polypeptide(L)'
;MAEPMVVADNLHIVYRVYGAGGDRGTAATALLRILGRKTRGSIREVHAIRGISFVAYRGDAVGVIGRNGSGKSTLLRAIAGLLPAEQGNIFTTGEASLLGVNAALMDDLTGERNVILGCLAMGMTRQEARDKYQEIVDFSGVGEFIDLPMRTYSSGMGARLRFAIAAARSHDVLLVDEALATGDAEFRVKSHARIQELREQAGTVFLVAHNLEEVEETCNRVIWMERGRMVMEGDDVTGIIDQYIEASGGQPVMRDPETGHRLGGRQHAARTQLAADPKDEATATGGPTAKAAGDEPAAKSELPAKNGPSAKNGPTARNGSAARSQPAARGRK
;
A
#
# COMPACT_ATOMS: atom_id res chain seq x y z
N MET A 1 -33.48 -11.71 7.36
CA MET A 1 -32.61 -10.74 8.04
C MET A 1 -31.29 -10.75 7.33
N ALA A 2 -30.69 -9.60 7.04
CA ALA A 2 -29.37 -9.54 6.43
C ALA A 2 -28.32 -10.13 7.39
N GLU A 3 -27.40 -10.91 6.86
CA GLU A 3 -26.33 -11.59 7.62
C GLU A 3 -25.24 -10.58 7.96
N PRO A 4 -24.89 -10.35 9.26
CA PRO A 4 -23.79 -9.47 9.63
C PRO A 4 -22.46 -10.09 9.26
N MET A 5 -21.64 -9.36 8.50
CA MET A 5 -20.32 -9.79 8.03
C MET A 5 -19.20 -9.16 8.84
N VAL A 6 -19.36 -7.89 9.24
CA VAL A 6 -18.41 -7.18 10.10
C VAL A 6 -19.18 -6.43 11.17
N VAL A 7 -18.79 -6.64 12.43
CA VAL A 7 -19.37 -5.92 13.59
C VAL A 7 -18.21 -5.29 14.34
N ALA A 8 -18.18 -3.98 14.42
CA ALA A 8 -17.31 -3.23 15.32
C ALA A 8 -18.14 -2.68 16.47
N ASP A 9 -17.69 -2.93 17.69
CA ASP A 9 -18.34 -2.46 18.92
C ASP A 9 -17.34 -1.68 19.77
N ASN A 10 -17.55 -0.37 19.85
CA ASN A 10 -16.72 0.58 20.60
C ASN A 10 -15.21 0.37 20.37
N LEU A 11 -14.81 0.20 19.11
CA LEU A 11 -13.45 -0.14 18.72
C LEU A 11 -12.47 1.00 18.99
N HIS A 12 -11.40 0.71 19.74
CA HIS A 12 -10.27 1.61 19.96
C HIS A 12 -8.96 0.96 19.50
N ILE A 13 -8.16 1.71 18.73
CA ILE A 13 -6.81 1.28 18.31
C ILE A 13 -5.80 2.35 18.73
N VAL A 14 -4.76 1.93 19.45
CA VAL A 14 -3.70 2.79 19.95
C VAL A 14 -2.34 2.28 19.49
N TYR A 15 -1.58 3.13 18.81
CA TYR A 15 -0.18 2.86 18.49
C TYR A 15 0.72 3.38 19.62
N ARG A 16 1.58 2.52 20.14
CA ARG A 16 2.62 2.90 21.09
C ARG A 16 3.95 3.07 20.38
N VAL A 17 4.34 4.33 20.18
CA VAL A 17 5.60 4.67 19.54
C VAL A 17 6.65 4.87 20.61
N TYR A 18 7.64 4.00 20.64
CA TYR A 18 8.82 4.15 21.50
C TYR A 18 9.74 5.22 20.86
N GLY A 19 9.59 6.45 21.29
CA GLY A 19 10.47 7.52 20.88
C GLY A 19 11.85 7.32 21.51
N ALA A 20 12.90 7.15 20.72
CA ALA A 20 14.20 7.62 21.17
C ALA A 20 14.00 9.11 21.43
N GLY A 21 14.05 9.52 22.70
CA GLY A 21 13.83 10.90 23.11
C GLY A 21 14.61 11.85 22.20
N GLY A 22 13.91 12.41 21.23
CA GLY A 22 14.43 13.40 20.30
C GLY A 22 14.41 14.76 20.96
N ASP A 23 15.21 14.91 21.97
CA ASP A 23 15.69 16.21 22.33
C ASP A 23 16.84 16.55 21.36
N ARG A 24 16.66 17.61 20.58
CA ARG A 24 17.68 18.14 19.67
C ARG A 24 18.96 18.26 20.49
N GLY A 25 20.00 17.50 20.13
CA GLY A 25 21.23 17.32 20.87
C GLY A 25 21.84 18.60 21.38
N THR A 26 21.47 18.98 22.56
CA THR A 26 22.28 19.93 23.35
C THR A 26 23.36 19.12 24.05
N ALA A 27 24.58 19.69 24.12
CA ALA A 27 25.71 19.03 24.78
C ALA A 27 25.40 18.54 26.20
N ALA A 28 24.38 19.10 26.85
CA ALA A 28 23.87 18.71 28.16
C ALA A 28 23.18 17.32 28.15
N THR A 29 22.46 16.95 27.09
CA THR A 29 21.81 15.63 26.97
C THR A 29 22.82 14.52 26.66
N ALA A 30 23.90 14.85 25.95
CA ALA A 30 25.00 13.90 25.73
C ALA A 30 25.75 13.62 27.08
N LEU A 31 25.92 14.59 27.90
CA LEU A 31 26.59 14.46 29.21
C LEU A 31 25.76 13.62 30.19
N LEU A 32 24.43 13.78 30.18
CA LEU A 32 23.51 12.98 31.01
C LEU A 32 23.44 11.51 30.61
N ARG A 33 23.67 11.18 29.31
CA ARG A 33 23.81 9.80 28.83
C ARG A 33 25.11 9.16 29.32
N ILE A 34 26.19 9.91 29.43
CA ILE A 34 27.51 9.45 29.93
C ILE A 34 27.41 9.18 31.43
N LEU A 35 26.61 9.93 32.18
CA LEU A 35 26.39 9.77 33.63
C LEU A 35 25.41 8.65 34.00
N GLY A 36 25.04 7.74 33.07
CA GLY A 36 24.32 6.50 33.36
C GLY A 36 22.86 6.67 33.79
N ARG A 37 22.27 7.88 33.71
CA ARG A 37 20.82 8.04 33.89
C ARG A 37 20.12 7.60 32.61
N LYS A 38 19.59 6.37 32.63
CA LYS A 38 18.64 5.88 31.63
C LYS A 38 17.46 6.86 31.58
N THR A 39 17.47 7.74 30.59
CA THR A 39 16.26 8.45 30.19
C THR A 39 15.29 7.39 29.71
N ARG A 40 14.27 7.10 30.50
CA ARG A 40 13.14 6.25 30.07
C ARG A 40 12.61 6.89 28.79
N GLY A 41 12.75 6.19 27.66
CA GLY A 41 12.18 6.64 26.39
C GLY A 41 10.69 6.92 26.63
N SER A 42 10.24 8.13 26.35
CA SER A 42 8.84 8.47 26.48
C SER A 42 8.04 7.64 25.47
N ILE A 43 7.13 6.82 25.94
CA ILE A 43 6.16 6.14 25.10
C ILE A 43 5.13 7.18 24.69
N ARG A 44 5.02 7.45 23.40
CA ARG A 44 3.96 8.29 22.84
C ARG A 44 2.83 7.42 22.35
N GLU A 45 1.65 7.62 22.89
CA GLU A 45 0.43 6.95 22.42
C GLU A 45 -0.25 7.78 21.34
N VAL A 46 -0.59 7.13 20.24
CA VAL A 46 -1.34 7.72 19.13
C VAL A 46 -2.65 6.94 19.00
N HIS A 47 -3.74 7.56 19.41
CA HIS A 47 -5.08 7.00 19.28
C HIS A 47 -5.54 7.12 17.83
N ALA A 48 -5.40 6.05 17.06
CA ALA A 48 -5.74 6.02 15.64
C ALA A 48 -7.24 5.76 15.41
N ILE A 49 -7.89 4.98 16.28
CA ILE A 49 -9.33 4.74 16.31
C ILE A 49 -9.83 5.04 17.73
N ARG A 50 -10.99 5.68 17.85
CA ARG A 50 -11.52 6.23 19.11
C ARG A 50 -13.01 5.95 19.28
N GLY A 51 -13.37 4.70 19.57
CA GLY A 51 -14.74 4.29 19.86
C GLY A 51 -15.62 4.27 18.62
N ILE A 52 -15.28 3.46 17.63
CA ILE A 52 -16.08 3.28 16.41
C ILE A 52 -16.99 2.06 16.58
N SER A 53 -18.28 2.22 16.28
CA SER A 53 -19.25 1.12 16.27
C SER A 53 -20.04 1.17 14.96
N PHE A 54 -20.10 0.02 14.25
CA PHE A 54 -20.92 -0.15 13.05
C PHE A 54 -21.17 -1.64 12.79
N VAL A 55 -22.14 -1.92 11.91
CA VAL A 55 -22.44 -3.26 11.40
C VAL A 55 -22.48 -3.20 9.89
N ALA A 56 -21.68 -4.02 9.21
CA ALA A 56 -21.78 -4.22 7.77
C ALA A 56 -22.37 -5.61 7.49
N TYR A 57 -23.24 -5.68 6.51
CA TYR A 57 -24.00 -6.87 6.17
C TYR A 57 -23.53 -7.45 4.84
N ARG A 58 -23.92 -8.71 4.57
CA ARG A 58 -23.70 -9.34 3.27
C ARG A 58 -24.35 -8.52 2.15
N GLY A 59 -23.57 -8.18 1.12
CA GLY A 59 -23.97 -7.32 0.02
C GLY A 59 -23.63 -5.84 0.22
N ASP A 60 -23.08 -5.46 1.39
CA ASP A 60 -22.62 -4.09 1.60
C ASP A 60 -21.31 -3.85 0.86
N ALA A 61 -21.27 -2.73 0.12
CA ALA A 61 -20.07 -2.11 -0.39
C ALA A 61 -19.87 -0.78 0.36
N VAL A 62 -18.96 -0.78 1.34
CA VAL A 62 -18.78 0.32 2.30
C VAL A 62 -17.59 1.18 1.89
N GLY A 63 -17.86 2.41 1.47
CA GLY A 63 -16.84 3.43 1.24
C GLY A 63 -16.34 4.02 2.56
N VAL A 64 -15.04 4.03 2.80
CA VAL A 64 -14.46 4.69 3.98
C VAL A 64 -13.75 5.95 3.54
N ILE A 65 -14.34 7.11 3.85
CA ILE A 65 -13.85 8.42 3.43
C ILE A 65 -13.30 9.22 4.61
N GLY A 66 -12.49 10.24 4.33
CA GLY A 66 -11.89 11.13 5.32
C GLY A 66 -10.49 11.56 4.95
N ARG A 67 -9.99 12.58 5.64
CA ARG A 67 -8.65 13.18 5.38
C ARG A 67 -7.52 12.18 5.68
N ASN A 68 -6.32 12.47 5.17
CA ASN A 68 -5.13 11.69 5.52
C ASN A 68 -4.88 11.74 7.03
N GLY A 69 -4.60 10.56 7.63
CA GLY A 69 -4.45 10.43 9.07
C GLY A 69 -5.77 10.34 9.87
N SER A 70 -6.94 10.24 9.21
CA SER A 70 -8.21 10.05 9.90
C SER A 70 -8.42 8.66 10.50
N GLY A 71 -7.60 7.66 10.12
CA GLY A 71 -7.67 6.31 10.65
C GLY A 71 -8.20 5.24 9.67
N LYS A 72 -8.50 5.59 8.41
CA LYS A 72 -9.08 4.67 7.40
C LYS A 72 -8.31 3.36 7.24
N SER A 73 -7.03 3.44 6.88
CA SER A 73 -6.19 2.24 6.71
C SER A 73 -5.98 1.48 8.04
N THR A 74 -6.06 2.18 9.18
CA THR A 74 -6.04 1.53 10.49
C THR A 74 -7.30 0.71 10.74
N LEU A 75 -8.46 1.25 10.35
CA LEU A 75 -9.74 0.53 10.42
C LEU A 75 -9.71 -0.73 9.56
N LEU A 76 -9.27 -0.62 8.30
CA LEU A 76 -9.15 -1.79 7.42
C LEU A 76 -8.22 -2.86 8.00
N ARG A 77 -7.07 -2.46 8.55
CA ARG A 77 -6.15 -3.40 9.19
C ARG A 77 -6.74 -4.06 10.45
N ALA A 78 -7.57 -3.34 11.19
CA ALA A 78 -8.27 -3.92 12.34
C ALA A 78 -9.33 -4.94 11.89
N ILE A 79 -10.12 -4.65 10.84
CA ILE A 79 -11.07 -5.58 10.23
C ILE A 79 -10.34 -6.84 9.72
N ALA A 80 -9.18 -6.67 9.11
CA ALA A 80 -8.33 -7.78 8.65
C ALA A 80 -7.67 -8.60 9.79
N GLY A 81 -7.92 -8.25 11.07
CA GLY A 81 -7.28 -8.91 12.21
C GLY A 81 -5.78 -8.63 12.36
N LEU A 82 -5.23 -7.67 11.63
CA LEU A 82 -3.79 -7.33 11.65
C LEU A 82 -3.40 -6.41 12.81
N LEU A 83 -4.38 -5.82 13.48
CA LEU A 83 -4.18 -4.92 14.61
C LEU A 83 -5.12 -5.32 15.75
N PRO A 84 -4.58 -5.56 16.96
CA PRO A 84 -5.41 -5.85 18.12
C PRO A 84 -6.17 -4.59 18.57
N ALA A 85 -7.40 -4.77 19.02
CA ALA A 85 -8.15 -3.71 19.68
C ALA A 85 -7.55 -3.43 21.07
N GLU A 86 -7.37 -2.16 21.41
CA GLU A 86 -7.02 -1.73 22.77
C GLU A 86 -8.24 -1.80 23.69
N GLN A 87 -9.41 -1.43 23.17
CA GLN A 87 -10.72 -1.53 23.81
C GLN A 87 -11.77 -1.81 22.75
N GLY A 88 -12.90 -2.40 23.18
CA GLY A 88 -13.97 -2.80 22.28
C GLY A 88 -13.64 -4.08 21.54
N ASN A 89 -14.47 -4.43 20.57
CA ASN A 89 -14.35 -5.67 19.82
C ASN A 89 -14.57 -5.42 18.32
N ILE A 90 -14.00 -6.33 17.52
CA ILE A 90 -14.32 -6.44 16.12
C ILE A 90 -14.52 -7.91 15.77
N PHE A 91 -15.61 -8.22 15.10
CA PHE A 91 -15.98 -9.56 14.68
C PHE A 91 -16.16 -9.56 13.15
N THR A 92 -15.65 -10.60 12.50
CA THR A 92 -15.83 -10.83 11.08
C THR A 92 -16.42 -12.22 10.86
N THR A 93 -17.40 -12.32 9.99
CA THR A 93 -17.94 -13.60 9.53
C THR A 93 -17.17 -14.02 8.29
N GLY A 94 -16.55 -15.20 8.34
CA GLY A 94 -15.68 -15.67 7.26
C GLY A 94 -14.30 -15.01 7.26
N GLU A 95 -13.66 -15.02 6.10
CA GLU A 95 -12.28 -14.58 5.92
C GLU A 95 -12.21 -13.14 5.39
N ALA A 96 -11.61 -12.25 6.20
CA ALA A 96 -11.35 -10.87 5.80
C ALA A 96 -9.94 -10.75 5.22
N SER A 97 -9.84 -10.23 4.00
CA SER A 97 -8.55 -10.05 3.33
C SER A 97 -8.34 -8.60 2.92
N LEU A 98 -7.20 -8.06 3.33
CA LEU A 98 -6.72 -6.75 2.89
C LEU A 98 -5.82 -6.94 1.67
N LEU A 99 -6.30 -6.55 0.50
CA LEU A 99 -5.53 -6.67 -0.74
C LEU A 99 -4.17 -5.98 -0.61
N GLY A 100 -3.11 -6.66 -1.02
CA GLY A 100 -1.75 -6.12 -1.08
C GLY A 100 -0.94 -6.12 0.21
N VAL A 101 -1.53 -6.43 1.37
CA VAL A 101 -0.80 -6.37 2.67
C VAL A 101 -0.50 -7.76 3.26
N ASN A 102 -1.30 -8.77 2.93
CA ASN A 102 -1.29 -10.05 3.66
C ASN A 102 -0.32 -11.12 3.14
N ALA A 103 0.44 -10.85 2.10
CA ALA A 103 1.44 -11.83 1.70
C ALA A 103 2.61 -11.78 2.69
N ALA A 104 2.71 -12.77 3.56
CA ALA A 104 3.87 -13.02 4.41
C ALA A 104 5.08 -13.41 3.55
N LEU A 105 5.45 -12.51 2.60
CA LEU A 105 6.50 -12.77 1.65
C LEU A 105 7.86 -12.50 2.27
N MET A 106 8.82 -13.33 1.91
CA MET A 106 10.18 -13.29 2.41
C MET A 106 11.11 -12.89 1.28
N ASP A 107 11.81 -11.77 1.44
CA ASP A 107 12.68 -11.22 0.39
C ASP A 107 13.85 -12.16 0.00
N ASP A 108 14.26 -13.04 0.91
CA ASP A 108 15.31 -14.02 0.65
C ASP A 108 14.86 -15.28 -0.11
N LEU A 109 13.56 -15.49 -0.24
CA LEU A 109 12.98 -16.58 -1.03
C LEU A 109 12.75 -16.14 -2.48
N THR A 110 12.75 -17.12 -3.39
CA THR A 110 12.36 -16.90 -4.79
C THR A 110 10.89 -16.49 -4.88
N GLY A 111 10.51 -15.86 -5.99
CA GLY A 111 9.12 -15.54 -6.28
C GLY A 111 8.25 -16.79 -6.26
N GLU A 112 8.70 -17.91 -6.86
CA GLU A 112 8.01 -19.21 -6.84
C GLU A 112 7.66 -19.63 -5.41
N ARG A 113 8.66 -19.65 -4.51
CA ARG A 113 8.42 -20.03 -3.11
C ARG A 113 7.49 -19.06 -2.39
N ASN A 114 7.61 -17.79 -2.71
CA ASN A 114 6.74 -16.75 -2.16
C ASN A 114 5.29 -16.90 -2.64
N VAL A 115 5.03 -17.28 -3.89
CA VAL A 115 3.68 -17.57 -4.38
C VAL A 115 3.06 -18.68 -3.52
N ILE A 116 3.75 -19.81 -3.38
CA ILE A 116 3.24 -20.94 -2.59
C ILE A 116 3.05 -20.52 -1.10
N LEU A 117 4.03 -19.85 -0.52
CA LEU A 117 3.97 -19.40 0.87
C LEU A 117 2.80 -18.42 1.10
N GLY A 118 2.63 -17.46 0.19
CA GLY A 118 1.56 -16.46 0.27
C GLY A 118 0.17 -17.10 0.12
N CYS A 119 -0.01 -18.03 -0.81
CA CYS A 119 -1.26 -18.79 -0.97
C CYS A 119 -1.58 -19.60 0.29
N LEU A 120 -0.58 -20.29 0.88
CA LEU A 120 -0.77 -21.04 2.13
C LEU A 120 -1.11 -20.12 3.31
N ALA A 121 -0.48 -18.95 3.39
CA ALA A 121 -0.77 -17.96 4.43
C ALA A 121 -2.20 -17.39 4.32
N MET A 122 -2.78 -17.41 3.12
CA MET A 122 -4.18 -17.06 2.86
C MET A 122 -5.13 -18.26 2.99
N GLY A 123 -4.73 -19.34 3.63
CA GLY A 123 -5.57 -20.49 3.91
C GLY A 123 -5.82 -21.44 2.73
N MET A 124 -5.13 -21.27 1.57
CA MET A 124 -5.20 -22.22 0.49
C MET A 124 -4.48 -23.53 0.87
N THR A 125 -4.96 -24.66 0.36
CA THR A 125 -4.23 -25.91 0.39
C THR A 125 -3.01 -25.87 -0.55
N ARG A 126 -2.06 -26.77 -0.35
CA ARG A 126 -0.91 -26.89 -1.27
C ARG A 126 -1.32 -27.22 -2.71
N GLN A 127 -2.43 -27.94 -2.88
CA GLN A 127 -2.92 -28.28 -4.21
C GLN A 127 -3.50 -27.04 -4.89
N GLU A 128 -4.39 -26.31 -4.23
CA GLU A 128 -4.96 -25.06 -4.73
C GLU A 128 -3.85 -24.03 -5.08
N ALA A 129 -2.83 -23.91 -4.22
CA ALA A 129 -1.70 -23.03 -4.48
C ALA A 129 -0.93 -23.42 -5.75
N ARG A 130 -0.77 -24.72 -6.04
CA ARG A 130 -0.15 -25.21 -7.28
C ARG A 130 -1.03 -24.96 -8.49
N ASP A 131 -2.33 -25.22 -8.36
CA ASP A 131 -3.29 -25.04 -9.44
C ASP A 131 -3.40 -23.56 -9.86
N LYS A 132 -3.28 -22.64 -8.90
CA LYS A 132 -3.30 -21.19 -9.10
C LYS A 132 -1.93 -20.59 -9.47
N TYR A 133 -0.85 -21.34 -9.35
CA TYR A 133 0.51 -20.84 -9.50
C TYR A 133 0.74 -20.10 -10.82
N GLN A 134 0.39 -20.73 -11.94
CA GLN A 134 0.63 -20.16 -13.27
C GLN A 134 -0.21 -18.90 -13.49
N GLU A 135 -1.48 -18.91 -13.08
CA GLU A 135 -2.37 -17.72 -13.13
C GLU A 135 -1.76 -16.53 -12.38
N ILE A 136 -1.20 -16.78 -11.17
CA ILE A 136 -0.56 -15.74 -10.35
C ILE A 136 0.68 -15.19 -11.04
N VAL A 137 1.53 -16.06 -11.59
CA VAL A 137 2.77 -15.64 -12.27
C VAL A 137 2.43 -14.81 -13.51
N ASP A 138 1.50 -15.26 -14.34
CA ASP A 138 1.09 -14.56 -15.56
C ASP A 138 0.43 -13.23 -15.25
N PHE A 139 -0.44 -13.19 -14.24
CA PHE A 139 -1.08 -11.95 -13.80
C PHE A 139 -0.07 -10.92 -13.29
N SER A 140 0.90 -11.36 -12.47
CA SER A 140 1.91 -10.47 -11.88
C SER A 140 2.87 -9.86 -12.91
N GLY A 141 3.05 -10.56 -14.06
CA GLY A 141 3.97 -10.16 -15.10
C GLY A 141 5.44 -10.15 -14.65
N VAL A 142 5.81 -10.93 -13.64
CA VAL A 142 7.22 -11.05 -13.21
C VAL A 142 8.01 -12.01 -14.10
N GLY A 143 7.31 -12.89 -14.87
CA GLY A 143 7.89 -13.73 -15.92
C GLY A 143 9.10 -14.54 -15.46
N GLU A 144 10.20 -14.43 -16.21
CA GLU A 144 11.45 -15.14 -15.97
C GLU A 144 12.16 -14.81 -14.64
N PHE A 145 11.76 -13.73 -13.98
CA PHE A 145 12.31 -13.37 -12.66
C PHE A 145 11.75 -14.21 -11.52
N ILE A 146 10.75 -15.07 -11.77
CA ILE A 146 10.05 -15.83 -10.72
C ILE A 146 10.98 -16.73 -9.91
N ASP A 147 12.05 -17.25 -10.53
CA ASP A 147 13.05 -18.12 -9.90
C ASP A 147 14.11 -17.35 -9.10
N LEU A 148 14.12 -16.02 -9.16
CA LEU A 148 15.06 -15.19 -8.44
C LEU A 148 14.54 -14.79 -7.05
N PRO A 149 15.41 -14.55 -6.06
CA PRO A 149 15.05 -14.03 -4.76
C PRO A 149 14.32 -12.66 -4.89
N MET A 150 13.24 -12.46 -4.14
CA MET A 150 12.44 -11.24 -4.22
C MET A 150 13.21 -9.95 -3.86
N ARG A 151 14.29 -10.03 -3.10
CA ARG A 151 15.19 -8.89 -2.85
C ARG A 151 15.83 -8.32 -4.12
N THR A 152 15.85 -9.07 -5.22
CA THR A 152 16.35 -8.59 -6.52
C THR A 152 15.29 -7.91 -7.38
N TYR A 153 14.02 -7.96 -6.94
CA TYR A 153 12.90 -7.36 -7.65
C TYR A 153 12.91 -5.85 -7.52
N SER A 154 12.44 -5.17 -8.55
CA SER A 154 12.06 -3.77 -8.40
C SER A 154 10.87 -3.64 -7.43
N SER A 155 10.68 -2.45 -6.85
CA SER A 155 9.53 -2.20 -5.97
C SER A 155 8.19 -2.50 -6.66
N GLY A 156 8.09 -2.19 -7.97
CA GLY A 156 6.92 -2.49 -8.79
C GLY A 156 6.69 -3.99 -8.98
N MET A 157 7.72 -4.77 -9.30
CA MET A 157 7.63 -6.23 -9.44
C MET A 157 7.15 -6.88 -8.13
N GLY A 158 7.77 -6.50 -7.01
CA GLY A 158 7.36 -7.02 -5.71
C GLY A 158 5.92 -6.67 -5.36
N ALA A 159 5.46 -5.46 -5.67
CA ALA A 159 4.09 -5.04 -5.43
C ALA A 159 3.09 -5.81 -6.32
N ARG A 160 3.41 -6.00 -7.61
CA ARG A 160 2.58 -6.78 -8.55
C ARG A 160 2.43 -8.23 -8.11
N LEU A 161 3.52 -8.88 -7.68
CA LEU A 161 3.45 -10.26 -7.19
C LEU A 161 2.62 -10.38 -5.91
N ARG A 162 2.79 -9.44 -4.95
CA ARG A 162 1.96 -9.40 -3.73
C ARG A 162 0.47 -9.25 -4.06
N PHE A 163 0.14 -8.35 -4.97
CA PHE A 163 -1.23 -8.16 -5.42
C PHE A 163 -1.78 -9.41 -6.10
N ALA A 164 -1.03 -10.02 -7.04
CA ALA A 164 -1.45 -11.21 -7.76
C ALA A 164 -1.77 -12.38 -6.81
N ILE A 165 -0.92 -12.58 -5.79
CA ILE A 165 -1.15 -13.59 -4.75
C ILE A 165 -2.44 -13.27 -3.98
N ALA A 166 -2.60 -12.03 -3.50
CA ALA A 166 -3.76 -11.62 -2.73
C ALA A 166 -5.07 -11.71 -3.53
N ALA A 167 -5.00 -11.46 -4.83
CA ALA A 167 -6.14 -11.49 -5.75
C ALA A 167 -6.46 -12.90 -6.30
N ALA A 168 -5.69 -13.93 -5.94
CA ALA A 168 -5.87 -15.29 -6.48
C ALA A 168 -7.07 -16.04 -5.88
N ARG A 169 -7.62 -15.54 -4.76
CA ARG A 169 -8.75 -16.16 -4.05
C ARG A 169 -9.88 -15.14 -3.86
N SER A 170 -11.13 -15.63 -3.85
CA SER A 170 -12.28 -14.85 -3.38
C SER A 170 -12.29 -14.80 -1.86
N HIS A 171 -12.83 -13.74 -1.30
CA HIS A 171 -12.87 -13.50 0.14
C HIS A 171 -14.30 -13.18 0.59
N ASP A 172 -14.68 -13.57 1.81
CA ASP A 172 -15.98 -13.22 2.38
C ASP A 172 -16.08 -11.72 2.65
N VAL A 173 -14.99 -11.12 3.16
CA VAL A 173 -14.85 -9.70 3.39
C VAL A 173 -13.61 -9.18 2.65
N LEU A 174 -13.84 -8.39 1.61
CA LEU A 174 -12.78 -7.81 0.77
C LEU A 174 -12.46 -6.39 1.25
N LEU A 175 -11.20 -6.16 1.58
CA LEU A 175 -10.71 -4.85 2.04
C LEU A 175 -9.76 -4.28 0.99
N VAL A 176 -10.10 -3.13 0.42
CA VAL A 176 -9.33 -2.46 -0.64
C VAL A 176 -8.82 -1.13 -0.10
N ASP A 177 -7.49 -0.99 0.04
CA ASP A 177 -6.86 0.29 0.37
C ASP A 177 -6.24 0.87 -0.92
N GLU A 178 -6.53 2.10 -1.24
CA GLU A 178 -6.06 2.80 -2.45
C GLU A 178 -4.53 2.77 -2.64
N ALA A 179 -3.76 2.54 -1.58
CA ALA A 179 -2.31 2.34 -1.67
C ALA A 179 -1.90 1.20 -2.65
N LEU A 180 -2.89 0.43 -3.17
CA LEU A 180 -2.69 -0.66 -4.13
C LEU A 180 -2.53 -0.22 -5.59
N ALA A 181 -2.75 1.04 -5.93
CA ALA A 181 -2.55 1.58 -7.29
C ALA A 181 -1.06 1.65 -7.68
N THR A 182 -0.25 0.68 -7.22
CA THR A 182 1.19 0.57 -7.51
C THR A 182 1.39 -0.27 -8.76
N GLY A 183 2.13 0.26 -9.71
CA GLY A 183 2.46 -0.41 -10.97
C GLY A 183 2.40 0.52 -12.17
N ASP A 184 2.77 0.01 -13.34
CA ASP A 184 2.62 0.70 -14.61
C ASP A 184 1.15 0.80 -15.03
N ALA A 185 0.88 1.56 -16.10
CA ALA A 185 -0.48 1.81 -16.58
C ALA A 185 -1.22 0.51 -16.98
N GLU A 186 -0.50 -0.45 -17.54
CA GLU A 186 -1.07 -1.73 -17.95
C GLU A 186 -1.50 -2.57 -16.75
N PHE A 187 -0.65 -2.69 -15.73
CA PHE A 187 -0.98 -3.43 -14.52
C PHE A 187 -2.14 -2.79 -13.75
N ARG A 188 -2.24 -1.46 -13.75
CA ARG A 188 -3.39 -0.75 -13.15
C ARG A 188 -4.72 -1.15 -13.80
N VAL A 189 -4.77 -1.23 -15.13
CA VAL A 189 -5.99 -1.67 -15.83
C VAL A 189 -6.35 -3.11 -15.46
N LYS A 190 -5.37 -4.03 -15.49
CA LYS A 190 -5.57 -5.44 -15.11
C LYS A 190 -6.00 -5.59 -13.64
N SER A 191 -5.37 -4.85 -12.73
CA SER A 191 -5.71 -4.92 -11.31
C SER A 191 -7.10 -4.34 -11.02
N HIS A 192 -7.50 -3.26 -11.69
CA HIS A 192 -8.86 -2.72 -11.60
C HIS A 192 -9.91 -3.74 -12.04
N ALA A 193 -9.73 -4.38 -13.19
CA ALA A 193 -10.64 -5.43 -13.66
C ALA A 193 -10.75 -6.58 -12.64
N ARG A 194 -9.60 -7.02 -12.10
CA ARG A 194 -9.58 -8.10 -11.10
C ARG A 194 -10.25 -7.70 -9.78
N ILE A 195 -10.06 -6.47 -9.32
CA ILE A 195 -10.75 -5.95 -8.14
C ILE A 195 -12.27 -5.96 -8.36
N GLN A 196 -12.76 -5.58 -9.53
CA GLN A 196 -14.20 -5.64 -9.86
C GLN A 196 -14.73 -7.08 -9.78
N GLU A 197 -14.04 -8.05 -10.39
CA GLU A 197 -14.43 -9.45 -10.29
C GLU A 197 -14.48 -9.96 -8.84
N LEU A 198 -13.45 -9.61 -8.03
CA LEU A 198 -13.41 -10.00 -6.62
C LEU A 198 -14.53 -9.33 -5.80
N ARG A 199 -14.90 -8.08 -6.14
CA ARG A 199 -16.02 -7.38 -5.49
C ARG A 199 -17.36 -8.04 -5.76
N GLU A 200 -17.60 -8.48 -6.99
CA GLU A 200 -18.82 -9.20 -7.36
C GLU A 200 -18.95 -10.55 -6.63
N GLN A 201 -17.81 -11.18 -6.29
CA GLN A 201 -17.75 -12.47 -5.60
C GLN A 201 -17.74 -12.33 -4.07
N ALA A 202 -17.35 -11.18 -3.54
CA ALA A 202 -17.24 -10.96 -2.11
C ALA A 202 -18.61 -10.84 -1.43
N GLY A 203 -18.69 -11.32 -0.19
CA GLY A 203 -19.87 -11.11 0.65
C GLY A 203 -20.05 -9.66 1.06
N THR A 204 -18.94 -8.96 1.37
CA THR A 204 -18.90 -7.56 1.79
C THR A 204 -17.59 -6.93 1.35
N VAL A 205 -17.64 -5.67 0.93
CA VAL A 205 -16.46 -4.92 0.47
C VAL A 205 -16.29 -3.65 1.30
N PHE A 206 -15.06 -3.36 1.73
CA PHE A 206 -14.67 -2.06 2.26
C PHE A 206 -13.66 -1.42 1.31
N LEU A 207 -13.98 -0.22 0.84
CA LEU A 207 -13.17 0.53 -0.11
C LEU A 207 -12.68 1.83 0.55
N VAL A 208 -11.36 2.00 0.66
CA VAL A 208 -10.75 3.29 0.93
C VAL A 208 -10.25 3.86 -0.39
N ALA A 209 -10.91 4.91 -0.89
CA ALA A 209 -10.51 5.59 -2.11
C ALA A 209 -10.30 7.09 -1.86
N HIS A 210 -9.37 7.70 -2.61
CA HIS A 210 -9.23 9.16 -2.67
C HIS A 210 -10.18 9.78 -3.69
N ASN A 211 -10.58 8.99 -4.68
CA ASN A 211 -11.57 9.41 -5.65
C ASN A 211 -12.98 9.18 -5.09
N LEU A 212 -13.65 10.26 -4.71
CA LEU A 212 -15.01 10.20 -4.18
C LEU A 212 -16.04 9.79 -5.24
N GLU A 213 -15.77 10.00 -6.53
CA GLU A 213 -16.62 9.53 -7.62
C GLU A 213 -16.65 7.99 -7.66
N GLU A 214 -15.52 7.34 -7.46
CA GLU A 214 -15.45 5.89 -7.37
C GLU A 214 -16.28 5.36 -6.19
N VAL A 215 -16.24 6.03 -5.05
CA VAL A 215 -17.07 5.67 -3.88
C VAL A 215 -18.56 5.83 -4.19
N GLU A 216 -18.96 6.91 -4.86
CA GLU A 216 -20.36 7.14 -5.26
C GLU A 216 -20.87 6.08 -6.25
N GLU A 217 -20.03 5.69 -7.21
CA GLU A 217 -20.41 4.72 -8.24
C GLU A 217 -20.47 3.28 -7.74
N THR A 218 -19.68 2.96 -6.72
CA THR A 218 -19.39 1.57 -6.36
C THR A 218 -19.84 1.17 -4.97
N CYS A 219 -20.13 2.13 -4.09
CA CYS A 219 -20.52 1.84 -2.71
C CYS A 219 -22.00 2.13 -2.49
N ASN A 220 -22.64 1.28 -1.69
CA ASN A 220 -24.03 1.49 -1.24
C ASN A 220 -24.11 2.02 0.19
N ARG A 221 -22.96 2.13 0.88
CA ARG A 221 -22.83 2.72 2.22
C ARG A 221 -21.53 3.49 2.34
N VAL A 222 -21.49 4.49 3.21
CA VAL A 222 -20.29 5.28 3.49
C VAL A 222 -20.09 5.44 4.98
N ILE A 223 -18.84 5.34 5.41
CA ILE A 223 -18.35 5.72 6.74
C ILE A 223 -17.40 6.91 6.56
N TRP A 224 -17.78 8.06 7.11
CA TRP A 224 -16.91 9.22 7.17
C TRP A 224 -16.13 9.24 8.47
N MET A 225 -14.80 9.24 8.35
CA MET A 225 -13.88 9.26 9.48
C MET A 225 -13.13 10.57 9.61
N GLU A 226 -13.05 11.10 10.82
CA GLU A 226 -12.20 12.23 11.16
C GLU A 226 -11.48 12.01 12.49
N ARG A 227 -10.15 12.17 12.50
CA ARG A 227 -9.28 12.07 13.69
C ARG A 227 -9.54 10.81 14.53
N GLY A 228 -9.76 9.68 13.85
CA GLY A 228 -10.01 8.39 14.49
C GLY A 228 -11.44 8.18 14.99
N ARG A 229 -12.37 9.08 14.72
CA ARG A 229 -13.80 8.96 15.06
C ARG A 229 -14.63 8.80 13.78
N MET A 230 -15.74 8.13 13.91
CA MET A 230 -16.77 8.13 12.90
C MET A 230 -17.62 9.40 13.07
N VAL A 231 -17.67 10.21 12.03
CA VAL A 231 -18.48 11.45 12.00
C VAL A 231 -19.89 11.12 11.55
N MET A 232 -20.00 10.31 10.51
CA MET A 232 -21.26 9.93 9.90
C MET A 232 -21.15 8.56 9.25
N GLU A 233 -22.24 7.83 9.21
CA GLU A 233 -22.40 6.56 8.52
C GLU A 233 -23.82 6.49 7.94
N GLY A 234 -23.98 5.91 6.76
CA GLY A 234 -25.29 5.70 6.16
C GLY A 234 -25.24 5.17 4.74
N ASP A 235 -26.44 4.97 4.19
CA ASP A 235 -26.72 4.55 2.81
C ASP A 235 -26.96 5.72 1.84
N ASP A 236 -27.14 6.94 2.38
CA ASP A 236 -27.12 8.16 1.57
C ASP A 236 -25.65 8.55 1.25
N VAL A 237 -25.04 7.73 0.36
CA VAL A 237 -23.65 7.90 -0.04
C VAL A 237 -23.36 9.30 -0.54
N THR A 238 -24.22 9.78 -1.42
CA THR A 238 -24.11 11.09 -2.07
C THR A 238 -24.19 12.24 -1.06
N GLY A 239 -25.20 12.21 -0.18
CA GLY A 239 -25.38 13.26 0.82
C GLY A 239 -24.24 13.31 1.85
N ILE A 240 -23.71 12.17 2.26
CA ILE A 240 -22.58 12.10 3.20
C ILE A 240 -21.28 12.63 2.53
N ILE A 241 -21.07 12.31 1.27
CA ILE A 241 -19.91 12.80 0.52
C ILE A 241 -19.98 14.32 0.32
N ASP A 242 -21.15 14.87 0.01
CA ASP A 242 -21.33 16.31 -0.16
C ASP A 242 -21.05 17.05 1.17
N GLN A 243 -21.55 16.55 2.30
CA GLN A 243 -21.23 17.10 3.62
C GLN A 243 -19.75 17.00 3.95
N TYR A 244 -19.08 15.88 3.57
CA TYR A 244 -17.63 15.74 3.73
C TYR A 244 -16.85 16.80 2.93
N ILE A 245 -17.26 17.06 1.69
CA ILE A 245 -16.64 18.07 0.83
C ILE A 245 -16.77 19.46 1.44
N GLU A 246 -17.98 19.84 1.86
CA GLU A 246 -18.23 21.13 2.51
C GLU A 246 -17.38 21.28 3.79
N ALA A 247 -17.38 20.28 4.67
CA ALA A 247 -16.59 20.28 5.90
C ALA A 247 -15.07 20.32 5.65
N SER A 248 -14.65 19.84 4.48
CA SER A 248 -13.23 19.87 4.06
C SER A 248 -12.81 21.19 3.40
N GLY A 249 -13.74 22.16 3.26
CA GLY A 249 -13.50 23.46 2.61
C GLY A 249 -13.58 23.39 1.08
N GLY A 250 -14.20 22.34 0.52
CA GLY A 250 -14.50 22.21 -0.90
C GLY A 250 -15.71 23.08 -1.29
N GLN A 251 -15.83 23.33 -2.60
CA GLN A 251 -17.04 23.99 -3.11
C GLN A 251 -18.21 23.02 -3.13
N PRO A 252 -19.47 23.51 -2.96
CA PRO A 252 -20.67 22.70 -3.11
C PRO A 252 -20.67 21.98 -4.46
N VAL A 253 -21.00 20.70 -4.42
CA VAL A 253 -21.04 19.89 -5.64
C VAL A 253 -22.31 20.21 -6.42
N MET A 254 -22.15 20.74 -7.63
CA MET A 254 -23.26 20.86 -8.56
C MET A 254 -23.56 19.48 -9.14
N ARG A 255 -24.82 19.06 -9.04
CA ARG A 255 -25.32 17.80 -9.58
C ARG A 255 -26.32 18.06 -10.69
N ASP A 256 -26.36 17.14 -11.63
CA ASP A 256 -27.41 17.08 -12.64
C ASP A 256 -28.75 16.73 -11.95
N PRO A 257 -29.79 17.56 -12.08
CA PRO A 257 -31.06 17.32 -11.38
C PRO A 257 -31.81 16.08 -11.88
N GLU A 258 -31.52 15.58 -13.09
CA GLU A 258 -32.16 14.40 -13.65
C GLU A 258 -31.41 13.09 -13.32
N THR A 259 -30.09 13.13 -13.32
CA THR A 259 -29.27 11.93 -13.13
C THR A 259 -28.62 11.83 -11.76
N GLY A 260 -28.59 12.93 -10.98
CA GLY A 260 -27.91 13.01 -9.69
C GLY A 260 -26.38 12.99 -9.79
N HIS A 261 -25.82 12.83 -11.00
CA HIS A 261 -24.36 12.80 -11.19
C HIS A 261 -23.72 14.18 -11.04
N ARG A 262 -22.46 14.21 -10.59
CA ARG A 262 -21.69 15.45 -10.45
C ARG A 262 -21.50 16.14 -11.79
N LEU A 263 -21.88 17.39 -11.86
CA LEU A 263 -21.58 18.28 -12.97
C LEU A 263 -20.18 18.89 -12.70
N GLY A 264 -19.13 18.41 -13.38
CA GLY A 264 -17.85 19.14 -13.38
C GLY A 264 -16.54 18.39 -13.21
N GLY A 265 -16.51 17.06 -13.11
CA GLY A 265 -15.23 16.33 -12.87
C GLY A 265 -14.24 16.27 -14.04
N ARG A 266 -14.70 16.33 -15.28
CA ARG A 266 -13.82 16.17 -16.47
C ARG A 266 -13.74 17.38 -17.42
N GLN A 267 -14.60 18.39 -17.29
CA GLN A 267 -14.61 19.54 -18.19
C GLN A 267 -13.79 20.75 -17.72
N HIS A 268 -13.41 20.82 -16.43
CA HIS A 268 -12.58 21.93 -15.93
C HIS A 268 -11.10 21.77 -16.27
N ALA A 269 -10.57 20.56 -16.39
CA ALA A 269 -9.18 20.36 -16.83
C ALA A 269 -8.96 20.71 -18.32
N ALA A 270 -9.98 20.54 -19.16
CA ALA A 270 -9.88 20.89 -20.59
C ALA A 270 -10.13 22.39 -20.85
N ARG A 271 -10.89 23.09 -19.99
CA ARG A 271 -11.14 24.53 -20.14
C ARG A 271 -10.02 25.40 -19.55
N THR A 272 -9.30 24.91 -18.55
CA THR A 272 -8.17 25.64 -17.96
C THR A 272 -6.93 25.59 -18.87
N GLN A 273 -6.81 24.58 -19.76
CA GLN A 273 -5.76 24.54 -20.79
C GLN A 273 -6.09 25.35 -22.06
N LEU A 274 -7.34 25.75 -22.28
CA LEU A 274 -7.76 26.56 -23.42
C LEU A 274 -7.92 28.06 -23.08
N ALA A 275 -7.75 28.46 -21.82
CA ALA A 275 -7.87 29.84 -21.36
C ALA A 275 -6.52 30.51 -21.01
N ALA A 276 -5.41 29.84 -21.25
CA ALA A 276 -4.07 30.40 -21.11
C ALA A 276 -3.43 30.52 -22.50
N ASP A 277 -3.93 31.44 -23.31
CA ASP A 277 -3.28 32.28 -24.28
C ASP A 277 -4.36 33.03 -25.07
N PRO A 278 -4.47 34.33 -24.97
CA PRO A 278 -3.93 35.21 -25.96
C PRO A 278 -3.49 36.55 -25.36
N LYS A 279 -2.28 36.95 -25.63
CA LYS A 279 -1.82 38.34 -25.85
C LYS A 279 -0.31 38.35 -25.77
N ASP A 280 0.28 38.40 -26.93
CA ASP A 280 1.29 39.39 -27.31
C ASP A 280 1.64 39.23 -28.80
N GLU A 281 0.75 39.78 -29.62
CA GLU A 281 1.13 40.30 -30.91
C GLU A 281 1.03 41.83 -30.80
N ALA A 282 2.16 42.49 -30.82
CA ALA A 282 2.28 43.77 -31.51
C ALA A 282 3.72 44.29 -31.48
N THR A 283 4.24 44.41 -32.71
CA THR A 283 5.17 45.43 -33.18
C THR A 283 6.63 45.43 -32.72
N ALA A 284 7.50 45.09 -33.69
CA ALA A 284 8.41 46.11 -34.23
C ALA A 284 9.25 45.54 -35.38
N THR A 285 9.04 46.19 -36.50
CA THR A 285 9.86 46.29 -37.73
C THR A 285 11.35 46.52 -37.47
N GLY A 286 12.21 45.91 -38.33
CA GLY A 286 13.58 46.36 -38.51
C GLY A 286 14.56 45.22 -38.83
N GLY A 287 14.73 44.89 -40.11
CA GLY A 287 15.92 44.19 -40.58
C GLY A 287 16.98 45.20 -41.01
N PRO A 288 18.00 44.86 -41.83
CA PRO A 288 18.86 43.67 -41.75
C PRO A 288 20.35 44.10 -41.67
N THR A 289 21.27 43.21 -41.32
CA THR A 289 22.59 43.17 -42.00
C THR A 289 23.44 41.96 -41.58
N ALA A 290 24.10 41.45 -42.57
CA ALA A 290 25.01 40.35 -42.74
C ALA A 290 26.33 40.44 -41.95
N LYS A 291 26.94 39.27 -41.73
CA LYS A 291 28.32 38.78 -42.01
C LYS A 291 28.71 37.76 -40.94
N ALA A 292 28.91 36.55 -41.31
CA ALA A 292 30.05 35.90 -41.96
C ALA A 292 31.12 35.42 -40.96
N ALA A 293 31.34 34.13 -41.08
CA ALA A 293 32.60 33.40 -40.95
C ALA A 293 33.15 33.07 -39.58
N GLY A 294 33.36 31.82 -39.36
CA GLY A 294 34.67 31.25 -39.17
C GLY A 294 34.72 30.15 -38.14
N ASP A 295 34.96 28.95 -38.66
CA ASP A 295 35.94 27.95 -38.27
C ASP A 295 35.72 27.09 -37.01
N GLU A 296 35.52 25.84 -37.34
CA GLU A 296 36.08 24.65 -36.63
C GLU A 296 37.63 24.75 -36.58
N PRO A 297 38.40 24.02 -35.73
CA PRO A 297 38.37 22.57 -35.70
C PRO A 297 38.73 21.87 -34.35
N ALA A 298 38.34 20.62 -34.31
CA ALA A 298 38.91 19.42 -33.71
C ALA A 298 40.25 19.44 -32.94
N ALA A 299 40.32 18.65 -31.87
CA ALA A 299 41.37 17.69 -31.44
C ALA A 299 40.96 17.03 -30.11
N LYS A 300 40.72 15.73 -30.08
CA LYS A 300 41.63 14.59 -29.87
C LYS A 300 42.57 14.73 -28.65
N SER A 301 42.42 13.79 -27.74
CA SER A 301 43.47 12.93 -27.15
C SER A 301 42.97 12.46 -25.78
N GLU A 302 42.86 11.23 -25.57
CA GLU A 302 43.76 10.13 -25.29
C GLU A 302 43.71 9.71 -23.81
N LEU A 303 43.34 8.46 -23.63
CA LEU A 303 43.61 7.59 -22.47
C LEU A 303 45.09 7.52 -22.16
N PRO A 304 45.50 7.19 -20.93
CA PRO A 304 46.22 5.93 -20.85
C PRO A 304 45.79 4.99 -19.73
N ALA A 305 45.94 3.73 -20.06
CA ALA A 305 45.93 2.56 -19.23
C ALA A 305 47.28 2.33 -18.54
N LYS A 306 47.26 1.36 -17.59
CA LYS A 306 48.32 0.52 -17.00
C LYS A 306 48.64 0.87 -15.54
N ASN A 307 48.57 -0.04 -14.57
CA ASN A 307 49.35 -1.26 -14.42
C ASN A 307 48.83 -2.04 -13.18
N GLY A 308 48.63 -3.35 -13.28
CA GLY A 308 48.93 -4.26 -12.20
C GLY A 308 50.43 -4.59 -12.25
N PRO A 309 51.01 -5.50 -11.47
CA PRO A 309 50.48 -6.74 -10.93
C PRO A 309 51.07 -7.19 -9.56
N SER A 310 50.79 -8.46 -9.23
CA SER A 310 51.64 -9.40 -8.45
C SER A 310 51.26 -9.60 -6.98
N ALA A 311 50.73 -10.70 -6.57
CA ALA A 311 51.17 -12.10 -6.47
C ALA A 311 51.92 -12.43 -5.15
N LYS A 312 51.48 -13.57 -4.59
CA LYS A 312 52.14 -14.54 -3.70
C LYS A 312 51.77 -14.39 -2.20
N ASN A 313 51.27 -15.35 -1.48
CA ASN A 313 51.64 -16.74 -1.30
C ASN A 313 50.60 -17.41 -0.36
N GLY A 314 50.14 -18.61 -0.64
CA GLY A 314 49.80 -19.59 0.38
C GLY A 314 51.04 -20.33 0.83
N PRO A 315 50.99 -21.50 1.49
CA PRO A 315 49.88 -22.34 1.97
C PRO A 315 50.11 -22.90 3.41
N THR A 316 49.30 -23.85 3.83
CA THR A 316 49.51 -25.05 4.69
C THR A 316 48.42 -25.16 5.75
N ALA A 317 47.52 -26.11 5.68
CA ALA A 317 47.55 -27.54 5.99
C ALA A 317 47.82 -27.89 7.46
N ARG A 318 46.83 -28.51 8.10
CA ARG A 318 46.83 -29.78 8.80
C ARG A 318 45.72 -29.85 9.86
N ASN A 319 44.77 -30.77 9.66
CA ASN A 319 44.68 -32.10 10.27
C ASN A 319 44.30 -32.15 11.76
N GLY A 320 43.33 -32.99 11.99
CA GLY A 320 43.13 -33.75 13.22
C GLY A 320 41.64 -33.80 13.57
N SER A 321 40.88 -34.76 13.12
CA SER A 321 40.72 -36.13 13.62
C SER A 321 39.80 -36.22 14.84
N ALA A 322 38.62 -36.76 14.58
CA ALA A 322 37.97 -37.96 15.16
C ALA A 322 37.45 -37.89 16.60
N ALA A 323 36.23 -38.24 16.79
CA ALA A 323 35.62 -39.43 17.45
C ALA A 323 34.23 -39.09 17.89
N ARG A 324 33.22 -39.71 17.33
CA ARG A 324 32.49 -40.88 17.80
C ARG A 324 32.07 -40.85 19.30
N SER A 325 30.75 -40.75 19.49
CA SER A 325 29.98 -41.78 20.22
C SER A 325 28.51 -41.44 20.37
N GLN A 326 27.69 -42.23 19.77
CA GLN A 326 26.38 -42.66 20.29
C GLN A 326 26.62 -43.90 21.20
N PRO A 327 25.64 -44.52 21.92
CA PRO A 327 24.21 -44.27 22.13
C PRO A 327 23.75 -44.58 23.62
N ALA A 328 22.47 -44.52 23.87
CA ALA A 328 21.58 -45.38 24.69
C ALA A 328 20.48 -44.56 25.36
N ALA A 329 19.25 -44.72 25.07
CA ALA A 329 18.20 -45.72 25.34
C ALA A 329 17.84 -45.92 26.82
N ARG A 330 16.53 -45.93 27.04
CA ARG A 330 15.70 -46.35 28.23
C ARG A 330 15.21 -45.14 29.04
N GLY A 331 13.92 -45.01 29.37
CA GLY A 331 12.80 -45.91 29.37
C GLY A 331 11.92 -45.54 30.55
N ARG A 332 10.61 -45.52 30.33
CA ARG A 332 9.53 -45.71 31.32
C ARG A 332 9.45 -44.76 32.54
N LYS A 333 8.44 -43.98 32.66
CA LYS A 333 7.14 -44.30 33.28
C LYS A 333 6.12 -43.27 32.84
#